data_27a27b22602ffbf87c4352ef5b625f1b
#
_entry.id   27a27b22602ffbf87c4352ef5b625f1b
#
_cell.length_a   1.000
_cell.length_b   1.000
_cell.length_c   1.000
_cell.angle_alpha   90.00
_cell.angle_beta   90.00
_cell.angle_gamma   90.00
#
_symmetry.space_group_name_H-M   'P 1'
#
loop_
_entity.id
_entity.type
_entity.pdbx_description
1 polymer ?
#
loop_
_entity_poly.entity_id
_entity_poly.type
_entity_poly.pdbx_seq_one_letter_code
_entity_poly.pdbx_strand_id
1 'polypeptide(L)'
;AEIASPCQRHVYSFTLATDARLLFDSLTYSYNFRWTLTGPRGAIVTDRTFHGSDSADLGFSFNPLLEMPDGEYTLTVDAAADVTGSYGFRLLDLQAATPLALGETVNTSLPTGRETLIYRISAAGRERALFDLISESRDTVSWRLLDPYGRTVFGPSNTADVLCTL
;
A
#
# COMPACT_ATOMS: atom_id res chain seq x y z
N ALA A 1 -5.69 3.05 -16.42
CA ALA A 1 -7.09 3.10 -16.88
C ALA A 1 -7.59 4.55 -16.91
N GLU A 2 -8.77 4.78 -17.50
CA GLU A 2 -9.35 6.12 -17.62
C GLU A 2 -10.88 6.05 -17.47
N ILE A 3 -11.44 6.89 -16.61
CA ILE A 3 -12.87 7.21 -16.57
C ILE A 3 -13.10 8.26 -17.67
N ALA A 4 -13.65 7.84 -18.80
CA ALA A 4 -13.78 8.69 -20.00
C ALA A 4 -15.10 9.46 -20.08
N SER A 5 -16.10 9.07 -19.28
CA SER A 5 -17.41 9.73 -19.24
C SER A 5 -17.96 9.81 -17.81
N PRO A 6 -18.78 10.82 -17.51
CA PRO A 6 -19.49 10.92 -16.24
C PRO A 6 -20.25 9.64 -15.88
N CYS A 7 -20.29 9.30 -14.60
CA CYS A 7 -20.92 8.08 -14.06
C CYS A 7 -20.34 6.74 -14.55
N GLN A 8 -19.24 6.75 -15.29
CA GLN A 8 -18.55 5.52 -15.67
C GLN A 8 -17.91 4.88 -14.46
N ARG A 9 -18.01 3.54 -14.37
CA ARG A 9 -17.35 2.71 -13.36
C ARG A 9 -16.50 1.66 -14.03
N HIS A 10 -15.36 1.35 -13.41
CA HIS A 10 -14.56 0.19 -13.77
C HIS A 10 -14.66 -0.87 -12.69
N VAL A 11 -14.89 -2.10 -13.12
CA VAL A 11 -15.03 -3.25 -12.24
C VAL A 11 -13.93 -4.24 -12.57
N TYR A 12 -13.16 -4.61 -11.57
CA TYR A 12 -12.10 -5.61 -11.64
C TYR A 12 -12.46 -6.79 -10.75
N SER A 13 -12.38 -8.00 -11.30
CA SER A 13 -12.61 -9.23 -10.54
C SER A 13 -11.34 -10.05 -10.50
N PHE A 14 -11.07 -10.66 -9.34
CA PHE A 14 -9.94 -11.55 -9.15
C PHE A 14 -10.28 -12.60 -8.08
N THR A 15 -9.54 -13.71 -8.08
CA THR A 15 -9.71 -14.80 -7.13
C THR A 15 -8.42 -15.03 -6.37
N LEU A 16 -8.51 -15.17 -5.06
CA LEU A 16 -7.43 -15.63 -4.20
C LEU A 16 -7.60 -17.12 -3.92
N ALA A 17 -6.58 -17.91 -4.23
CA ALA A 17 -6.58 -19.34 -3.97
C ALA A 17 -6.28 -19.68 -2.50
N THR A 18 -5.67 -18.77 -1.77
CA THR A 18 -5.34 -18.86 -0.35
C THR A 18 -5.47 -17.49 0.29
N ASP A 19 -5.53 -17.45 1.63
CA ASP A 19 -5.51 -16.20 2.38
C ASP A 19 -4.29 -15.35 1.97
N ALA A 20 -4.51 -14.06 1.76
CA ALA A 20 -3.49 -13.12 1.36
C ALA A 20 -3.56 -11.83 2.20
N ARG A 21 -2.42 -11.14 2.29
CA ARG A 21 -2.35 -9.78 2.82
C ARG A 21 -1.92 -8.86 1.70
N LEU A 22 -2.82 -7.99 1.31
CA LEU A 22 -2.60 -7.07 0.20
C LEU A 22 -2.48 -5.64 0.69
N LEU A 23 -1.73 -4.85 -0.07
CA LEU A 23 -1.66 -3.41 0.06
C LEU A 23 -2.24 -2.77 -1.20
N PHE A 24 -3.16 -1.81 -1.05
CA PHE A 24 -3.58 -0.97 -2.16
C PHE A 24 -2.58 0.17 -2.33
N ASP A 25 -1.88 0.16 -3.45
CA ASP A 25 -0.89 1.14 -3.83
C ASP A 25 -1.50 2.06 -4.90
N SER A 26 -1.80 3.30 -4.50
CA SER A 26 -2.39 4.30 -5.39
C SER A 26 -1.30 5.00 -6.19
N LEU A 27 -1.28 4.80 -7.50
CA LEU A 27 -0.38 5.50 -8.40
C LEU A 27 -0.94 6.87 -8.84
N THR A 28 -2.08 7.27 -8.27
CA THR A 28 -2.77 8.51 -8.61
C THR A 28 -3.21 9.25 -7.35
N TYR A 29 -2.67 10.42 -7.11
CA TYR A 29 -3.10 11.27 -6.01
C TYR A 29 -4.39 12.02 -6.38
N SER A 30 -5.53 11.50 -5.95
CA SER A 30 -6.83 12.08 -6.29
C SER A 30 -7.83 11.97 -5.16
N TYR A 31 -8.49 13.08 -4.85
CA TYR A 31 -9.66 13.13 -3.96
C TYR A 31 -10.95 12.68 -4.65
N ASN A 32 -10.95 12.67 -5.97
CA ASN A 32 -12.15 12.42 -6.77
C ASN A 32 -12.32 10.97 -7.18
N PHE A 33 -11.21 10.24 -7.40
CA PHE A 33 -11.28 8.81 -7.64
C PHE A 33 -11.45 8.05 -6.32
N ARG A 34 -12.37 7.11 -6.33
CA ARG A 34 -12.77 6.31 -5.18
C ARG A 34 -12.80 4.85 -5.54
N TRP A 35 -12.63 4.00 -4.56
CA TRP A 35 -12.70 2.57 -4.77
C TRP A 35 -13.42 1.86 -3.63
N THR A 36 -14.06 0.77 -4.02
CA THR A 36 -14.76 -0.16 -3.13
C THR A 36 -14.24 -1.57 -3.40
N LEU A 37 -13.97 -2.32 -2.35
CA LEU A 37 -13.56 -3.72 -2.43
C LEU A 37 -14.58 -4.57 -1.70
N THR A 38 -15.11 -5.56 -2.40
CA THR A 38 -16.04 -6.55 -1.86
C THR A 38 -15.46 -7.94 -2.05
N GLY A 39 -15.56 -8.77 -1.04
CA GLY A 39 -15.10 -10.15 -1.04
C GLY A 39 -16.17 -11.13 -0.56
N PRO A 40 -15.78 -12.40 -0.30
CA PRO A 40 -16.72 -13.46 0.05
C PRO A 40 -17.54 -13.19 1.33
N ARG A 41 -16.98 -12.35 2.23
CA ARG A 41 -17.64 -11.96 3.49
C ARG A 41 -18.31 -10.59 3.46
N GLY A 42 -18.42 -9.97 2.28
CA GLY A 42 -19.00 -8.64 2.11
C GLY A 42 -17.97 -7.54 1.87
N ALA A 43 -18.35 -6.30 2.16
CA ALA A 43 -17.51 -5.14 1.91
C ALA A 43 -16.29 -5.10 2.86
N ILE A 44 -15.11 -4.92 2.27
CA ILE A 44 -13.82 -4.79 2.97
C ILE A 44 -13.41 -3.32 3.02
N VAL A 45 -13.57 -2.64 1.88
CA VAL A 45 -13.35 -1.20 1.74
C VAL A 45 -14.57 -0.60 1.06
N THR A 46 -15.06 0.53 1.56
CA THR A 46 -16.21 1.22 0.98
C THR A 46 -15.83 2.66 0.69
N ASP A 47 -15.97 3.06 -0.56
CA ASP A 47 -15.90 4.46 -1.03
C ASP A 47 -14.64 5.20 -0.54
N ARG A 48 -13.48 4.54 -0.54
CA ARG A 48 -12.22 5.14 -0.13
C ARG A 48 -11.62 5.95 -1.28
N THR A 49 -11.12 7.14 -0.98
CA THR A 49 -10.43 7.97 -1.99
C THR A 49 -9.06 7.40 -2.32
N PHE A 50 -8.61 7.60 -3.55
CA PHE A 50 -7.24 7.26 -3.94
C PHE A 50 -6.21 8.02 -3.12
N HIS A 51 -6.45 9.31 -2.83
CA HIS A 51 -5.62 10.14 -1.95
C HIS A 51 -5.39 9.51 -0.57
N GLY A 52 -6.41 8.91 0.03
CA GLY A 52 -6.32 8.33 1.38
C GLY A 52 -6.08 6.82 1.37
N SER A 53 -5.40 6.28 0.37
CA SER A 53 -5.23 4.84 0.21
C SER A 53 -3.80 4.36 0.32
N ASP A 54 -2.82 5.19 0.01
CA ASP A 54 -1.41 4.83 0.12
C ASP A 54 -0.95 4.65 1.56
N SER A 55 0.02 3.79 1.73
CA SER A 55 0.64 3.54 3.03
C SER A 55 1.18 4.80 3.69
N ALA A 56 1.66 5.77 2.90
CA ALA A 56 2.15 7.06 3.37
C ALA A 56 1.02 7.98 3.87
N ASP A 57 -0.15 7.91 3.24
CA ASP A 57 -1.30 8.78 3.55
C ASP A 57 -2.16 8.22 4.71
N LEU A 58 -2.05 6.93 4.97
CA LEU A 58 -2.68 6.29 6.13
C LEU A 58 -1.87 6.61 7.39
N GLY A 59 -2.39 7.41 8.28
CA GLY A 59 -1.74 7.78 9.54
C GLY A 59 -1.35 6.57 10.41
N PHE A 60 -0.63 6.82 11.51
CA PHE A 60 -0.10 5.78 12.41
C PHE A 60 -1.15 4.80 12.94
N SER A 61 -2.39 5.26 13.11
CA SER A 61 -3.48 4.46 13.68
C SER A 61 -4.18 3.55 12.67
N PHE A 62 -3.85 3.65 11.38
CA PHE A 62 -4.50 2.86 10.34
C PHE A 62 -3.58 1.77 9.82
N ASN A 63 -4.09 0.54 9.83
CA ASN A 63 -3.43 -0.56 9.17
C ASN A 63 -3.62 -0.41 7.64
N PRO A 64 -2.55 -0.29 6.85
CA PRO A 64 -2.66 -0.23 5.40
C PRO A 64 -2.99 -1.59 4.77
N LEU A 65 -2.87 -2.68 5.55
CA LEU A 65 -3.07 -4.02 5.03
C LEU A 65 -4.55 -4.38 4.91
N LEU A 66 -4.85 -5.04 3.81
CA LEU A 66 -6.11 -5.71 3.56
C LEU A 66 -5.91 -7.20 3.87
N GLU A 67 -6.52 -7.68 4.95
CA GLU A 67 -6.55 -9.11 5.26
C GLU A 67 -7.67 -9.76 4.44
N MET A 68 -7.28 -10.62 3.52
CA MET A 68 -8.18 -11.17 2.51
C MET A 68 -8.13 -12.69 2.56
N PRO A 69 -9.21 -13.36 3.05
CA PRO A 69 -9.33 -14.79 2.95
C PRO A 69 -9.40 -15.26 1.49
N ASP A 70 -9.22 -16.55 1.25
CA ASP A 70 -9.45 -17.16 -0.06
C ASP A 70 -10.87 -16.87 -0.57
N GLY A 71 -11.02 -16.74 -1.89
CA GLY A 71 -12.31 -16.51 -2.53
C GLY A 71 -12.28 -15.48 -3.66
N GLU A 72 -13.49 -15.13 -4.10
CA GLU A 72 -13.69 -14.17 -5.20
C GLU A 72 -13.87 -12.75 -4.69
N TYR A 73 -13.26 -11.81 -5.42
CA TYR A 73 -13.24 -10.40 -5.07
C TYR A 73 -13.64 -9.53 -6.24
N THR A 74 -14.29 -8.44 -5.91
CA THR A 74 -14.63 -7.37 -6.86
C THR A 74 -14.13 -6.04 -6.34
N LEU A 75 -13.29 -5.37 -7.12
CA LEU A 75 -12.84 -4.01 -6.88
C LEU A 75 -13.50 -3.09 -7.91
N THR A 76 -14.24 -2.11 -7.42
CA THR A 76 -14.89 -1.10 -8.27
C THR A 76 -14.17 0.22 -8.09
N VAL A 77 -13.84 0.87 -9.20
CA VAL A 77 -13.33 2.25 -9.23
C VAL A 77 -14.39 3.14 -9.83
N ASP A 78 -14.67 4.23 -9.15
CA ASP A 78 -15.65 5.25 -9.50
C ASP A 78 -15.03 6.63 -9.38
N ALA A 79 -15.67 7.63 -9.99
CA ALA A 79 -15.28 9.02 -9.83
C ALA A 79 -16.42 9.81 -9.17
N ALA A 80 -16.06 10.75 -8.30
CA ALA A 80 -17.02 11.63 -7.66
C ALA A 80 -17.66 12.58 -8.69
N ALA A 81 -18.96 12.73 -8.62
CA ALA A 81 -19.73 13.58 -9.54
C ALA A 81 -19.42 13.25 -11.03
N ASP A 82 -19.23 14.27 -11.84
CA ASP A 82 -18.99 14.15 -13.29
C ASP A 82 -17.49 14.19 -13.66
N VAL A 83 -16.60 13.88 -12.69
CA VAL A 83 -15.16 13.91 -12.92
C VAL A 83 -14.75 12.75 -13.84
N THR A 84 -13.92 13.09 -14.82
CA THR A 84 -13.28 12.15 -15.73
C THR A 84 -11.77 12.24 -15.61
N GLY A 85 -11.03 11.25 -16.07
CA GLY A 85 -9.56 11.26 -16.10
C GLY A 85 -8.92 9.90 -15.90
N SER A 86 -7.60 9.91 -16.01
CA SER A 86 -6.78 8.70 -15.88
C SER A 86 -6.46 8.39 -14.42
N TYR A 87 -6.38 7.11 -14.11
CA TYR A 87 -5.95 6.61 -12.81
C TYR A 87 -5.12 5.34 -12.94
N GLY A 88 -4.32 5.07 -11.92
CA GLY A 88 -3.55 3.85 -11.78
C GLY A 88 -3.49 3.41 -10.32
N PHE A 89 -3.45 2.10 -10.12
CA PHE A 89 -3.22 1.47 -8.82
C PHE A 89 -2.60 0.09 -8.99
N ARG A 90 -2.06 -0.45 -7.91
CA ARG A 90 -1.63 -1.85 -7.81
C ARG A 90 -2.19 -2.47 -6.53
N LEU A 91 -2.42 -3.77 -6.55
CA LEU A 91 -2.58 -4.58 -5.34
C LEU A 91 -1.27 -5.34 -5.14
N LEU A 92 -0.57 -5.03 -4.07
CA LEU A 92 0.72 -5.61 -3.74
C LEU A 92 0.52 -6.71 -2.70
N ASP A 93 0.98 -7.92 -3.02
CA ASP A 93 0.95 -9.05 -2.08
C ASP A 93 2.19 -9.01 -1.19
N LEU A 94 2.00 -9.00 0.13
CA LEU A 94 3.09 -9.03 1.09
C LEU A 94 3.92 -10.32 1.03
N GLN A 95 3.34 -11.40 0.55
CA GLN A 95 4.08 -12.65 0.37
C GLN A 95 5.12 -12.53 -0.75
N ALA A 96 4.87 -11.67 -1.74
CA ALA A 96 5.79 -11.36 -2.83
C ALA A 96 6.81 -10.27 -2.48
N ALA A 97 6.87 -9.82 -1.21
CA ALA A 97 7.81 -8.81 -0.76
C ALA A 97 9.27 -9.26 -0.99
N THR A 98 10.09 -8.33 -1.48
CA THR A 98 11.51 -8.57 -1.73
C THR A 98 12.24 -8.89 -0.41
N PRO A 99 12.93 -10.02 -0.29
CA PRO A 99 13.74 -10.29 0.89
C PRO A 99 14.83 -9.23 1.06
N LEU A 100 15.03 -8.77 2.29
CA LEU A 100 16.07 -7.81 2.67
C LEU A 100 16.83 -8.35 3.88
N ALA A 101 18.14 -8.55 3.72
CA ALA A 101 18.99 -8.96 4.82
C ALA A 101 19.37 -7.76 5.70
N LEU A 102 19.54 -7.99 7.00
CA LEU A 102 20.07 -6.95 7.90
C LEU A 102 21.48 -6.55 7.47
N GLY A 103 21.76 -5.26 7.43
CA GLY A 103 23.03 -4.70 6.96
C GLY A 103 23.13 -4.54 5.45
N GLU A 104 22.11 -4.92 4.69
CA GLU A 104 22.07 -4.69 3.26
C GLU A 104 21.62 -3.26 2.94
N THR A 105 22.28 -2.63 1.98
CA THR A 105 21.89 -1.31 1.48
C THR A 105 20.93 -1.44 0.29
N VAL A 106 19.77 -0.82 0.39
CA VAL A 106 18.80 -0.74 -0.71
C VAL A 106 19.06 0.52 -1.50
N ASN A 107 19.40 0.35 -2.80
CA ASN A 107 19.47 1.45 -3.76
C ASN A 107 18.37 1.23 -4.81
N THR A 108 17.40 2.11 -4.84
CA THR A 108 16.24 1.97 -5.72
C THR A 108 15.69 3.34 -6.14
N SER A 109 14.69 3.32 -7.02
CA SER A 109 14.00 4.52 -7.46
C SER A 109 12.49 4.29 -7.46
N LEU A 110 11.76 5.38 -7.33
CA LEU A 110 10.30 5.46 -7.50
C LEU A 110 10.03 6.31 -8.74
N PRO A 111 9.94 5.71 -9.95
CA PRO A 111 9.94 6.46 -11.21
C PRO A 111 8.82 7.49 -11.34
N THR A 112 7.63 7.20 -10.82
CA THR A 112 6.51 8.15 -10.80
C THR A 112 6.44 8.94 -9.48
N GLY A 113 7.24 8.55 -8.48
CA GLY A 113 7.23 9.13 -7.14
C GLY A 113 6.00 8.76 -6.30
N ARG A 114 5.27 7.72 -6.71
CA ARG A 114 4.05 7.27 -6.03
C ARG A 114 4.01 5.78 -5.74
N GLU A 115 5.00 5.05 -6.18
CA GLU A 115 5.07 3.62 -5.98
C GLU A 115 5.41 3.27 -4.53
N THR A 116 4.76 2.25 -4.01
CA THR A 116 5.16 1.57 -2.79
C THR A 116 6.05 0.37 -3.13
N LEU A 117 7.22 0.28 -2.52
CA LEU A 117 8.07 -0.89 -2.57
C LEU A 117 7.96 -1.65 -1.25
N ILE A 118 7.87 -2.96 -1.33
CA ILE A 118 7.68 -3.82 -0.15
C ILE A 118 8.90 -4.70 0.04
N TYR A 119 9.48 -4.66 1.22
CA TYR A 119 10.60 -5.51 1.63
C TYR A 119 10.20 -6.36 2.82
N ARG A 120 10.77 -7.57 2.89
CA ARG A 120 10.58 -8.50 4.00
C ARG A 120 11.90 -8.72 4.71
N ILE A 121 11.93 -8.40 5.99
CA ILE A 121 13.05 -8.63 6.89
C ILE A 121 12.73 -9.85 7.74
N SER A 122 13.69 -10.76 7.87
CA SER A 122 13.61 -11.91 8.79
C SER A 122 14.54 -11.65 9.96
N ALA A 123 13.98 -11.56 11.16
CA ALA A 123 14.71 -11.32 12.39
C ALA A 123 14.65 -12.55 13.32
N ALA A 124 15.71 -12.83 14.04
CA ALA A 124 15.79 -13.94 14.99
C ALA A 124 15.38 -13.50 16.41
N GLY A 125 14.24 -12.80 16.53
CA GLY A 125 13.60 -12.41 17.78
C GLY A 125 14.39 -11.40 18.63
N ARG A 126 13.77 -10.28 18.98
CA ARG A 126 14.31 -9.17 19.79
C ARG A 126 15.63 -8.57 19.29
N GLU A 127 15.90 -8.67 18.01
CA GLU A 127 17.03 -7.96 17.40
C GLU A 127 16.75 -6.46 17.35
N ARG A 128 17.75 -5.66 17.64
CA ARG A 128 17.68 -4.21 17.47
C ARG A 128 18.19 -3.86 16.08
N ALA A 129 17.39 -3.18 15.30
CA ALA A 129 17.73 -2.72 13.97
C ALA A 129 17.66 -1.20 13.90
N LEU A 130 18.68 -0.63 13.26
CA LEU A 130 18.70 0.76 12.85
C LEU A 130 18.32 0.81 11.37
N PHE A 131 17.26 1.53 11.07
CA PHE A 131 16.89 1.88 9.70
C PHE A 131 17.53 3.22 9.40
N ASP A 132 18.58 3.19 8.58
CA ASP A 132 19.43 4.33 8.23
C ASP A 132 19.08 4.83 6.84
N LEU A 133 18.59 6.06 6.73
CA LEU A 133 18.34 6.74 5.46
C LEU A 133 19.62 7.42 4.99
N ILE A 134 20.40 6.72 4.16
CA ILE A 134 21.72 7.16 3.70
C ILE A 134 21.63 8.39 2.80
N SER A 135 20.70 8.39 1.86
CA SER A 135 20.46 9.54 0.97
C SER A 135 19.13 9.41 0.24
N GLU A 136 18.50 10.51 -0.04
CA GLU A 136 17.34 10.62 -0.92
C GLU A 136 17.54 11.79 -1.90
N SER A 137 16.98 11.65 -3.10
CA SER A 137 17.12 12.69 -4.12
C SER A 137 16.10 13.81 -4.01
N ARG A 138 15.04 13.61 -3.20
CA ARG A 138 13.97 14.59 -2.93
C ARG A 138 13.24 14.22 -1.63
N ASP A 139 12.81 15.24 -0.90
CA ASP A 139 12.25 15.20 0.47
C ASP A 139 10.89 14.48 0.66
N THR A 140 10.62 13.41 -0.06
CA THR A 140 9.26 12.85 -0.09
C THR A 140 9.16 11.33 0.01
N VAL A 141 10.27 10.64 0.27
CA VAL A 141 10.20 9.20 0.53
C VAL A 141 9.79 8.98 1.98
N SER A 142 8.69 8.27 2.20
CA SER A 142 8.31 7.82 3.53
C SER A 142 8.36 6.30 3.62
N TRP A 143 8.64 5.80 4.79
CA TRP A 143 8.74 4.37 5.08
C TRP A 143 7.98 4.00 6.35
N ARG A 144 7.59 2.74 6.41
CA ARG A 144 6.86 2.16 7.52
C ARG A 144 7.35 0.73 7.74
N LEU A 145 7.49 0.35 8.99
CA LEU A 145 7.70 -1.04 9.37
C LEU A 145 6.42 -1.61 9.98
N LEU A 146 6.04 -2.78 9.50
CA LEU A 146 4.94 -3.57 10.02
C LEU A 146 5.50 -4.84 10.67
N ASP A 147 4.89 -5.26 11.77
CA ASP A 147 5.16 -6.56 12.36
C ASP A 147 4.51 -7.70 11.53
N PRO A 148 4.81 -8.98 11.83
CA PRO A 148 4.20 -10.10 11.13
C PRO A 148 2.66 -10.15 11.21
N TYR A 149 2.06 -9.41 12.11
CA TYR A 149 0.60 -9.32 12.27
C TYR A 149 -0.01 -8.10 11.56
N GLY A 150 0.81 -7.31 10.86
CA GLY A 150 0.37 -6.11 10.16
C GLY A 150 0.25 -4.86 11.03
N ARG A 151 0.70 -4.90 12.28
CA ARG A 151 0.67 -3.73 13.16
C ARG A 151 1.88 -2.84 12.88
N THR A 152 1.68 -1.55 12.91
CA THR A 152 2.75 -0.58 12.72
C THR A 152 3.74 -0.61 13.88
N VAL A 153 4.99 -0.93 13.60
CA VAL A 153 6.11 -0.81 14.55
C VAL A 153 6.62 0.62 14.55
N PHE A 154 6.80 1.21 13.37
CA PHE A 154 7.03 2.64 13.19
C PHE A 154 6.50 3.13 11.83
N GLY A 155 6.41 4.45 11.68
CA GLY A 155 6.01 5.14 10.44
C GLY A 155 4.50 5.29 10.25
N PRO A 156 4.08 5.95 9.18
CA PRO A 156 4.95 6.47 8.13
C PRO A 156 5.90 7.55 8.66
N SER A 157 7.13 7.52 8.24
CA SER A 157 8.17 8.48 8.60
C SER A 157 8.94 8.88 7.35
N ASN A 158 9.23 10.15 7.22
CA ASN A 158 10.13 10.72 6.21
C ASN A 158 11.40 11.29 6.85
N THR A 159 11.56 11.08 8.15
CA THR A 159 12.78 11.50 8.86
C THR A 159 13.78 10.37 8.86
N ALA A 160 15.04 10.76 8.97
CA ALA A 160 16.21 9.89 9.09
C ALA A 160 16.04 8.80 10.18
N ASP A 161 16.94 8.00 10.31
CA ASP A 161 17.29 6.94 11.26
C ASP A 161 16.23 6.55 12.32
N VAL A 162 15.68 5.39 12.19
CA VAL A 162 14.75 4.82 13.17
C VAL A 162 15.35 3.59 13.82
N LEU A 163 15.54 3.64 15.15
CA LEU A 163 15.94 2.48 15.94
C LEU A 163 14.69 1.75 16.45
N CYS A 164 14.58 0.48 16.14
CA CYS A 164 13.49 -0.34 16.63
C CYS A 164 13.97 -1.73 17.11
N THR A 165 13.09 -2.46 17.78
CA THR A 165 13.27 -3.88 18.12
C THR A 165 12.35 -4.69 17.21
N LEU A 166 12.95 -5.66 16.50
CA LEU A 166 12.26 -6.57 15.59
C LEU A 166 11.71 -7.79 16.31
#